data_c8b6522d22e8854591aa7cbc44534944
#
_entry.id   c8b6522d22e8854591aa7cbc44534944
#
_cell.length_a   1.000
_cell.length_b   1.000
_cell.length_c   1.000
_cell.angle_alpha   90.00
_cell.angle_beta   90.00
_cell.angle_gamma   90.00
#
_symmetry.space_group_name_H-M   'P 1'
#
loop_
_entity.id
_entity.type
_entity.pdbx_description
1 polymer ?
#
loop_
_entity_poly.entity_id
_entity_poly.type
_entity_poly.pdbx_seq_one_letter_code
_entity_poly.pdbx_strand_id
1 'polypeptide(L)'
;MDETIDYPIIIAGGGLVGALTALLIARQRRDWTIMILEPNVAGPAQDKRTLALAAATVATLQKLGVWTQLAKHACAIEHIHVSDRGHLGMTRIHAHQHGVPAMGEVIGAAKLNQALYQACLDEPNIHWCSDARFHSATPADKHIAVTYQQGEQTIHCTTQLVVGADGQRSQVRQDVGIAMHTTDYQQFGVIATLQLAQSLNGWAYERFTDSGPLALLPLPNQQASLVWSLTPAAANDVMALTDTDFIHACQAAFGYRAGLFLKVTDRAQYPLQLHLAQTHIHQRRVIIGNASHTLHPIAGQGFNLGVRDAITLSEILVSADDPGRYHYLGAYQQQRQQDYRRIIGLTDSLVRGFSNQYAPLVMGRNLAIIGLDWCYPLRHRFARQTMGFQG
;
A
#
# COMPACT_ATOMS: atom_id res chain seq x y z
N MET A 1 -7.98 25.02 -35.22
CA MET A 1 -8.67 25.45 -33.99
C MET A 1 -8.01 24.67 -32.88
N ASP A 2 -7.43 25.34 -31.88
CA ASP A 2 -6.97 24.63 -30.65
C ASP A 2 -8.24 24.11 -29.94
N GLU A 3 -8.41 22.79 -29.94
CA GLU A 3 -9.49 22.17 -29.20
C GLU A 3 -9.29 22.46 -27.71
N THR A 4 -10.29 23.07 -27.09
CA THR A 4 -10.26 23.38 -25.66
C THR A 4 -10.25 22.07 -24.89
N ILE A 5 -9.23 21.83 -24.07
CA ILE A 5 -9.10 20.65 -23.20
C ILE A 5 -9.90 20.93 -21.95
N ASP A 6 -10.83 20.03 -21.60
CA ASP A 6 -11.71 20.21 -20.42
C ASP A 6 -10.90 20.10 -19.12
N TYR A 7 -10.01 19.13 -19.05
CA TYR A 7 -9.16 18.88 -17.87
C TYR A 7 -7.73 18.50 -18.28
N PRO A 8 -6.67 19.14 -17.73
CA PRO A 8 -5.30 18.66 -17.91
C PRO A 8 -5.12 17.20 -17.47
N ILE A 9 -5.73 16.81 -16.34
CA ILE A 9 -5.62 15.46 -15.79
C ILE A 9 -6.98 14.94 -15.33
N ILE A 10 -7.28 13.69 -15.69
CA ILE A 10 -8.38 12.90 -15.13
C ILE A 10 -7.79 11.70 -14.38
N ILE A 11 -8.20 11.52 -13.11
CA ILE A 11 -7.81 10.38 -12.27
C ILE A 11 -9.03 9.46 -12.14
N ALA A 12 -8.93 8.25 -12.65
CA ALA A 12 -9.91 7.21 -12.46
C ALA A 12 -9.63 6.48 -11.13
N GLY A 13 -10.54 6.62 -10.17
CA GLY A 13 -10.47 6.09 -8.81
C GLY A 13 -10.02 7.11 -7.76
N GLY A 14 -10.95 7.46 -6.86
CA GLY A 14 -10.75 8.36 -5.71
C GLY A 14 -10.30 7.65 -4.42
N GLY A 15 -9.77 6.43 -4.53
CA GLY A 15 -9.20 5.72 -3.38
C GLY A 15 -7.91 6.38 -2.87
N LEU A 16 -7.27 5.74 -1.87
CA LEU A 16 -6.10 6.28 -1.15
C LEU A 16 -5.00 6.83 -2.07
N VAL A 17 -4.64 6.08 -3.12
CA VAL A 17 -3.55 6.47 -4.03
C VAL A 17 -4.01 7.54 -5.01
N GLY A 18 -5.22 7.44 -5.54
CA GLY A 18 -5.77 8.44 -6.48
C GLY A 18 -5.96 9.81 -5.83
N ALA A 19 -6.60 9.85 -4.65
CA ALA A 19 -6.78 11.08 -3.88
C ALA A 19 -5.45 11.72 -3.47
N LEU A 20 -4.48 10.90 -3.01
CA LEU A 20 -3.13 11.37 -2.70
C LEU A 20 -2.43 11.97 -3.93
N THR A 21 -2.54 11.30 -5.09
CA THR A 21 -1.96 11.78 -6.34
C THR A 21 -2.56 13.12 -6.77
N ALA A 22 -3.89 13.24 -6.70
CA ALA A 22 -4.57 14.50 -6.99
C ALA A 22 -4.07 15.64 -6.12
N LEU A 23 -4.00 15.44 -4.80
CA LEU A 23 -3.50 16.44 -3.85
C LEU A 23 -2.05 16.85 -4.12
N LEU A 24 -1.17 15.88 -4.38
CA LEU A 24 0.22 16.14 -4.68
C LEU A 24 0.40 16.99 -5.94
N ILE A 25 -0.35 16.68 -7.00
CA ILE A 25 -0.29 17.44 -8.27
C ILE A 25 -0.96 18.80 -8.11
N ALA A 26 -2.19 18.85 -7.57
CA ALA A 26 -2.98 20.08 -7.46
C ALA A 26 -2.25 21.18 -6.69
N ARG A 27 -1.50 20.83 -5.64
CA ARG A 27 -0.76 21.79 -4.83
C ARG A 27 0.52 22.30 -5.49
N GLN A 28 1.11 21.53 -6.38
CA GLN A 28 2.30 21.93 -7.13
C GLN A 28 1.94 22.66 -8.44
N ARG A 29 0.77 22.32 -9.02
CA ARG A 29 0.28 22.88 -10.29
C ARG A 29 -1.10 23.50 -10.07
N ARG A 30 -1.10 24.69 -9.46
CA ARG A 30 -2.32 25.49 -9.21
C ARG A 30 -3.05 25.92 -10.47
N ASP A 31 -2.35 25.92 -11.59
CA ASP A 31 -2.85 26.20 -12.93
C ASP A 31 -3.59 25.04 -13.57
N TRP A 32 -3.52 23.82 -12.99
CA TRP A 32 -4.19 22.63 -13.52
C TRP A 32 -5.45 22.31 -12.73
N THR A 33 -6.54 22.11 -13.43
CA THR A 33 -7.75 21.50 -12.86
C THR A 33 -7.68 20.00 -13.02
N ILE A 34 -7.86 19.27 -11.91
CA ILE A 34 -7.79 17.81 -11.86
C ILE A 34 -9.18 17.27 -11.59
N MET A 35 -9.68 16.38 -12.44
CA MET A 35 -10.93 15.66 -12.19
C MET A 35 -10.64 14.27 -11.61
N ILE A 36 -11.37 13.90 -10.56
CA ILE A 36 -11.37 12.54 -9.99
C ILE A 36 -12.71 11.89 -10.30
N LEU A 37 -12.68 10.70 -10.90
CA LEU A 37 -13.86 9.85 -11.12
C LEU A 37 -13.90 8.80 -10.00
N GLU A 38 -14.88 8.89 -9.10
CA GLU A 38 -15.06 7.94 -8.00
C GLU A 38 -16.41 7.21 -8.14
N PRO A 39 -16.41 5.87 -8.25
CA PRO A 39 -17.64 5.10 -8.43
C PRO A 39 -18.60 5.13 -7.24
N ASN A 40 -18.11 5.40 -6.03
CA ASN A 40 -18.98 5.44 -4.86
C ASN A 40 -19.74 6.76 -4.76
N VAL A 41 -21.05 6.66 -4.47
CA VAL A 41 -21.97 7.81 -4.35
C VAL A 41 -21.69 8.61 -3.07
N ALA A 42 -21.46 7.92 -1.95
CA ALA A 42 -21.38 8.50 -0.61
C ALA A 42 -19.94 8.86 -0.17
N GLY A 43 -19.04 9.10 -1.12
CA GLY A 43 -17.62 9.35 -0.83
C GLY A 43 -16.77 8.08 -0.83
N PRO A 44 -15.60 8.07 -0.17
CA PRO A 44 -14.63 6.99 -0.32
C PRO A 44 -15.15 5.67 0.27
N ALA A 45 -14.69 4.57 -0.33
CA ALA A 45 -15.04 3.22 0.11
C ALA A 45 -14.68 2.99 1.59
N GLN A 46 -15.57 2.29 2.31
CA GLN A 46 -15.33 1.86 3.69
C GLN A 46 -14.35 0.68 3.70
N ASP A 47 -13.07 0.98 3.90
CA ASP A 47 -12.00 -0.02 3.97
C ASP A 47 -11.69 -0.35 5.43
N LYS A 48 -12.01 -1.56 5.86
CA LYS A 48 -11.80 -2.03 7.24
C LYS A 48 -10.35 -2.44 7.53
N ARG A 49 -9.48 -2.44 6.53
CA ARG A 49 -8.08 -2.85 6.72
C ARG A 49 -7.32 -1.85 7.56
N THR A 50 -6.30 -2.36 8.22
CA THR A 50 -5.28 -1.56 8.89
C THR A 50 -4.07 -1.42 7.97
N LEU A 51 -3.48 -0.24 7.93
CA LEU A 51 -2.31 0.07 7.11
C LEU A 51 -1.12 0.40 8.01
N ALA A 52 0.03 -0.16 7.68
CA ALA A 52 1.31 0.27 8.21
C ALA A 52 1.91 1.31 7.24
N LEU A 53 1.90 2.57 7.63
CA LEU A 53 2.48 3.66 6.87
C LEU A 53 3.96 3.77 7.19
N ALA A 54 4.81 3.74 6.19
CA ALA A 54 6.25 3.99 6.36
C ALA A 54 6.51 5.45 6.78
N ALA A 55 7.60 5.72 7.46
CA ALA A 55 7.95 7.08 7.93
C ALA A 55 7.94 8.12 6.79
N ALA A 56 8.42 7.76 5.60
CA ALA A 56 8.39 8.63 4.43
C ALA A 56 6.95 8.94 3.95
N THR A 57 6.03 7.97 4.05
CA THR A 57 4.61 8.16 3.76
C THR A 57 3.99 9.15 4.75
N VAL A 58 4.26 8.97 6.05
CA VAL A 58 3.79 9.89 7.10
C VAL A 58 4.30 11.31 6.86
N ALA A 59 5.60 11.46 6.53
CA ALA A 59 6.20 12.77 6.21
C ALA A 59 5.51 13.44 5.01
N THR A 60 5.11 12.66 3.99
CA THR A 60 4.35 13.16 2.84
C THR A 60 2.97 13.67 3.27
N LEU A 61 2.25 12.90 4.09
CA LEU A 61 0.94 13.31 4.63
C LEU A 61 1.03 14.53 5.54
N GLN A 62 2.15 14.68 6.30
CA GLN A 62 2.44 15.86 7.10
C GLN A 62 2.64 17.10 6.22
N LYS A 63 3.45 17.01 5.17
CA LYS A 63 3.65 18.11 4.20
C LYS A 63 2.34 18.54 3.53
N LEU A 64 1.42 17.60 3.32
CA LEU A 64 0.08 17.87 2.81
C LEU A 64 -0.90 18.35 3.91
N GLY A 65 -0.48 18.53 5.17
CA GLY A 65 -1.36 18.93 6.27
C GLY A 65 -2.47 17.94 6.62
N VAL A 66 -2.50 16.76 5.96
CA VAL A 66 -3.52 15.72 6.19
C VAL A 66 -3.27 14.98 7.49
N TRP A 67 -1.99 14.86 7.91
CA TRP A 67 -1.59 14.04 9.07
C TRP A 67 -2.10 14.58 10.41
N THR A 68 -2.24 15.89 10.56
CA THR A 68 -2.60 16.54 11.84
C THR A 68 -3.88 15.95 12.46
N GLN A 69 -4.90 15.71 11.63
CA GLN A 69 -6.17 15.13 12.10
C GLN A 69 -6.12 13.61 12.26
N LEU A 70 -5.13 12.94 11.65
CA LEU A 70 -4.95 11.49 11.68
C LEU A 70 -4.11 11.01 12.86
N ALA A 71 -3.16 11.81 13.32
CA ALA A 71 -2.18 11.44 14.35
C ALA A 71 -2.82 10.85 15.62
N LYS A 72 -3.96 11.39 16.06
CA LYS A 72 -4.70 10.90 17.24
C LYS A 72 -5.32 9.51 17.06
N HIS A 73 -5.41 9.01 15.83
CA HIS A 73 -5.98 7.71 15.48
C HIS A 73 -4.92 6.70 15.04
N ALA A 74 -3.66 7.11 15.00
CA ALA A 74 -2.54 6.29 14.60
C ALA A 74 -1.79 5.75 15.83
N CYS A 75 -1.05 4.65 15.61
CA CYS A 75 -0.11 4.11 16.58
C CYS A 75 1.29 4.05 15.97
N ALA A 76 2.25 4.66 16.65
CA ALA A 76 3.64 4.66 16.23
C ALA A 76 4.25 3.25 16.25
N ILE A 77 5.08 2.94 15.25
CA ILE A 77 5.97 1.80 15.23
C ILE A 77 7.36 2.31 15.64
N GLU A 78 7.66 2.24 16.93
CA GLU A 78 8.95 2.67 17.48
C GLU A 78 9.97 1.54 17.48
N HIS A 79 9.46 0.29 17.55
CA HIS A 79 10.26 -0.91 17.68
C HIS A 79 9.71 -1.99 16.74
N ILE A 80 10.62 -2.70 16.05
CA ILE A 80 10.26 -3.88 15.26
C ILE A 80 11.03 -5.07 15.82
N HIS A 81 10.32 -6.16 16.07
CA HIS A 81 10.90 -7.43 16.47
C HIS A 81 10.67 -8.47 15.38
N VAL A 82 11.73 -8.93 14.75
CA VAL A 82 11.69 -10.01 13.77
C VAL A 82 12.24 -11.28 14.42
N SER A 83 11.56 -12.41 14.27
CA SER A 83 12.00 -13.70 14.81
C SER A 83 11.58 -14.88 13.94
N ASP A 84 12.32 -15.97 14.01
CA ASP A 84 12.01 -17.23 13.36
C ASP A 84 11.54 -18.25 14.41
N ARG A 85 10.32 -18.82 14.22
CA ARG A 85 9.72 -19.75 15.20
C ARG A 85 10.53 -21.03 15.31
N GLY A 86 10.86 -21.42 16.56
CA GLY A 86 11.64 -22.63 16.81
C GLY A 86 13.16 -22.50 16.58
N HIS A 87 13.64 -21.30 16.21
CA HIS A 87 15.04 -21.04 15.93
C HIS A 87 15.57 -19.85 16.72
N LEU A 88 16.89 -19.69 16.78
CA LEU A 88 17.58 -18.64 17.54
C LEU A 88 17.60 -17.27 16.81
N GLY A 89 17.31 -17.24 15.49
CA GLY A 89 17.36 -16.02 14.69
C GLY A 89 16.32 -15.00 15.16
N MET A 90 16.80 -13.89 15.70
CA MET A 90 15.97 -12.72 16.01
C MET A 90 16.77 -11.43 15.79
N THR A 91 16.06 -10.36 15.46
CA THR A 91 16.62 -9.00 15.43
C THR A 91 15.62 -8.00 15.95
N ARG A 92 16.13 -6.93 16.54
CA ARG A 92 15.34 -5.79 17.01
C ARG A 92 15.83 -4.52 16.35
N ILE A 93 14.89 -3.75 15.84
CA ILE A 93 15.15 -2.46 15.20
C ILE A 93 14.44 -1.40 16.03
N HIS A 94 15.15 -0.34 16.39
CA HIS A 94 14.62 0.76 17.21
C HIS A 94 14.71 2.07 16.45
N ALA A 95 13.63 2.82 16.36
CA ALA A 95 13.52 4.06 15.60
C ALA A 95 14.62 5.08 15.97
N HIS A 96 14.88 5.26 17.27
CA HIS A 96 15.88 6.19 17.77
C HIS A 96 17.30 5.89 17.26
N GLN A 97 17.63 4.63 16.97
CA GLN A 97 18.95 4.25 16.40
C GLN A 97 19.10 4.70 14.94
N HIS A 98 18.01 5.05 14.29
CA HIS A 98 17.99 5.50 12.90
C HIS A 98 17.66 6.99 12.75
N GLY A 99 17.59 7.74 13.88
CA GLY A 99 17.38 9.18 13.90
C GLY A 99 15.94 9.60 13.56
N VAL A 100 14.97 8.72 13.76
CA VAL A 100 13.54 9.01 13.52
C VAL A 100 12.71 8.75 14.78
N PRO A 101 11.61 9.50 15.01
CA PRO A 101 10.74 9.27 16.17
C PRO A 101 9.99 7.94 16.08
N ALA A 102 9.62 7.52 14.86
CA ALA A 102 8.99 6.25 14.56
C ALA A 102 9.42 5.75 13.18
N MET A 103 9.48 4.45 12.99
CA MET A 103 9.76 3.82 11.68
C MET A 103 8.55 3.84 10.76
N GLY A 104 7.39 4.08 11.32
CA GLY A 104 6.11 4.18 10.64
C GLY A 104 4.96 4.34 11.62
N GLU A 105 3.76 4.38 11.09
CA GLU A 105 2.52 4.54 11.85
C GLU A 105 1.48 3.53 11.38
N VAL A 106 0.69 3.02 12.31
CA VAL A 106 -0.41 2.09 12.01
C VAL A 106 -1.73 2.83 12.13
N ILE A 107 -2.54 2.78 11.08
CA ILE A 107 -3.82 3.49 11.03
C ILE A 107 -4.88 2.68 10.27
N GLY A 108 -6.15 2.84 10.61
CA GLY A 108 -7.26 2.29 9.83
C GLY A 108 -7.39 2.97 8.46
N ALA A 109 -7.47 2.18 7.39
CA ALA A 109 -7.57 2.68 6.02
C ALA A 109 -8.76 3.60 5.79
N ALA A 110 -9.93 3.32 6.43
CA ALA A 110 -11.10 4.17 6.36
C ALA A 110 -10.84 5.60 6.86
N LYS A 111 -10.06 5.76 7.95
CA LYS A 111 -9.71 7.08 8.50
C LYS A 111 -8.83 7.87 7.55
N LEU A 112 -7.80 7.21 6.99
CA LEU A 112 -6.92 7.84 6.00
C LEU A 112 -7.69 8.23 4.74
N ASN A 113 -8.56 7.34 4.26
CA ASN A 113 -9.38 7.59 3.07
C ASN A 113 -10.30 8.81 3.26
N GLN A 114 -10.98 8.89 4.40
CA GLN A 114 -11.84 10.03 4.73
C GLN A 114 -11.06 11.35 4.81
N ALA A 115 -9.85 11.32 5.39
CA ALA A 115 -9.03 12.53 5.50
C ALA A 115 -8.51 13.01 4.13
N LEU A 116 -8.09 12.09 3.25
CA LEU A 116 -7.67 12.42 1.89
C LEU A 116 -8.84 12.94 1.05
N TYR A 117 -10.01 12.32 1.18
CA TYR A 117 -11.25 12.76 0.51
C TYR A 117 -11.59 14.19 0.90
N GLN A 118 -11.64 14.49 2.21
CA GLN A 118 -11.93 15.84 2.67
C GLN A 118 -10.91 16.85 2.16
N ALA A 119 -9.62 16.50 2.21
CA ALA A 119 -8.57 17.37 1.68
C ALA A 119 -8.71 17.63 0.17
N CYS A 120 -9.20 16.64 -0.61
CA CYS A 120 -9.50 16.84 -2.03
C CYS A 120 -10.69 17.78 -2.24
N LEU A 121 -11.74 17.70 -1.42
CA LEU A 121 -12.90 18.61 -1.49
C LEU A 121 -12.53 20.05 -1.13
N ASP A 122 -11.57 20.22 -0.22
CA ASP A 122 -11.10 21.55 0.21
C ASP A 122 -10.13 22.19 -0.80
N GLU A 123 -9.65 21.44 -1.81
CA GLU A 123 -8.69 21.93 -2.79
C GLU A 123 -9.43 22.49 -4.03
N PRO A 124 -9.32 23.82 -4.30
CA PRO A 124 -10.20 24.50 -5.28
C PRO A 124 -10.01 24.05 -6.74
N ASN A 125 -8.85 23.47 -7.07
CA ASN A 125 -8.55 22.97 -8.40
C ASN A 125 -8.66 21.43 -8.52
N ILE A 126 -9.37 20.79 -7.58
CA ILE A 126 -9.78 19.39 -7.68
C ILE A 126 -11.30 19.29 -7.84
N HIS A 127 -11.75 18.70 -8.94
CA HIS A 127 -13.14 18.36 -9.17
C HIS A 127 -13.38 16.90 -8.81
N TRP A 128 -14.09 16.66 -7.71
CA TRP A 128 -14.45 15.30 -7.28
C TRP A 128 -15.82 14.92 -7.86
N CYS A 129 -15.83 13.96 -8.79
CA CYS A 129 -17.07 13.42 -9.38
C CYS A 129 -17.42 12.10 -8.69
N SER A 130 -18.42 12.11 -7.81
CA SER A 130 -19.00 10.90 -7.21
C SER A 130 -19.95 10.22 -8.19
N ASP A 131 -20.21 8.92 -7.97
CA ASP A 131 -21.00 8.06 -8.85
C ASP A 131 -20.51 8.08 -10.30
N ALA A 132 -19.18 8.24 -10.46
CA ALA A 132 -18.53 8.41 -11.75
C ALA A 132 -17.53 7.27 -12.01
N ARG A 133 -17.75 6.50 -13.07
CA ARG A 133 -16.94 5.34 -13.44
C ARG A 133 -16.34 5.54 -14.83
N PHE A 134 -15.02 5.46 -14.91
CA PHE A 134 -14.31 5.41 -16.18
C PHE A 134 -14.81 4.23 -17.03
N HIS A 135 -15.04 4.48 -18.31
CA HIS A 135 -15.48 3.46 -19.26
C HIS A 135 -14.41 3.20 -20.34
N SER A 136 -14.02 4.20 -21.08
CA SER A 136 -13.02 4.09 -22.16
C SER A 136 -12.33 5.43 -22.42
N ALA A 137 -11.22 5.37 -23.15
CA ALA A 137 -10.56 6.57 -23.63
C ALA A 137 -9.94 6.34 -25.00
N THR A 138 -10.12 7.30 -25.90
CA THR A 138 -9.59 7.25 -27.27
C THR A 138 -8.52 8.33 -27.45
N PRO A 139 -7.26 7.97 -27.77
CA PRO A 139 -6.20 8.95 -27.93
C PRO A 139 -6.36 9.74 -29.22
N ALA A 140 -6.07 11.04 -29.15
CA ALA A 140 -5.86 11.95 -30.26
C ALA A 140 -4.42 12.50 -30.20
N ASP A 141 -4.07 13.43 -31.07
CA ASP A 141 -2.69 13.92 -31.16
C ASP A 141 -2.22 14.61 -29.88
N LYS A 142 -2.95 15.61 -29.39
CA LYS A 142 -2.59 16.40 -28.21
C LYS A 142 -3.42 16.12 -26.96
N HIS A 143 -4.46 15.30 -27.04
CA HIS A 143 -5.38 14.98 -25.98
C HIS A 143 -5.87 13.54 -26.06
N ILE A 144 -6.71 13.16 -25.13
CA ILE A 144 -7.41 11.88 -25.10
C ILE A 144 -8.88 12.15 -24.78
N ALA A 145 -9.78 11.64 -25.58
CA ALA A 145 -11.21 11.72 -25.35
C ALA A 145 -11.62 10.61 -24.36
N VAL A 146 -12.17 11.00 -23.22
CA VAL A 146 -12.59 10.10 -22.15
C VAL A 146 -14.09 9.97 -22.14
N THR A 147 -14.57 8.74 -22.04
CA THR A 147 -15.98 8.42 -21.78
C THR A 147 -16.10 7.84 -20.37
N TYR A 148 -16.99 8.38 -19.57
CA TYR A 148 -17.32 7.87 -18.24
C TYR A 148 -18.81 7.85 -18.00
N GLN A 149 -19.23 6.98 -17.07
CA GLN A 149 -20.62 6.87 -16.63
C GLN A 149 -20.78 7.62 -15.32
N GLN A 150 -21.76 8.52 -15.23
CA GLN A 150 -22.16 9.19 -13.98
C GLN A 150 -23.66 8.98 -13.73
N GLY A 151 -23.98 8.19 -12.73
CA GLY A 151 -25.33 7.66 -12.58
C GLY A 151 -25.75 6.89 -13.83
N GLU A 152 -26.86 7.29 -14.45
CA GLU A 152 -27.36 6.70 -15.72
C GLU A 152 -26.84 7.41 -16.96
N GLN A 153 -26.07 8.49 -16.82
CA GLN A 153 -25.63 9.31 -17.95
C GLN A 153 -24.23 8.92 -18.41
N THR A 154 -24.06 8.82 -19.73
CA THR A 154 -22.75 8.70 -20.36
C THR A 154 -22.25 10.11 -20.69
N ILE A 155 -21.07 10.45 -20.18
CA ILE A 155 -20.44 11.76 -20.34
C ILE A 155 -19.15 11.61 -21.12
N HIS A 156 -18.89 12.59 -22.00
CA HIS A 156 -17.68 12.69 -22.81
C HIS A 156 -16.93 13.97 -22.43
N CYS A 157 -15.63 13.86 -22.26
CA CYS A 157 -14.74 15.00 -22.00
C CYS A 157 -13.34 14.73 -22.55
N THR A 158 -12.51 15.76 -22.59
CA THR A 158 -11.15 15.68 -23.10
C THR A 158 -10.13 15.95 -21.99
N THR A 159 -8.99 15.25 -22.06
CA THR A 159 -7.89 15.43 -21.10
C THR A 159 -6.54 15.25 -21.77
N GLN A 160 -5.46 15.78 -21.18
CA GLN A 160 -4.10 15.49 -21.62
C GLN A 160 -3.56 14.18 -21.06
N LEU A 161 -3.99 13.80 -19.84
CA LEU A 161 -3.53 12.59 -19.15
C LEU A 161 -4.66 11.90 -18.40
N VAL A 162 -4.77 10.59 -18.57
CA VAL A 162 -5.58 9.71 -17.71
C VAL A 162 -4.67 8.97 -16.74
N VAL A 163 -4.93 9.09 -15.43
CA VAL A 163 -4.27 8.34 -14.36
C VAL A 163 -5.20 7.25 -13.87
N GLY A 164 -4.86 5.99 -14.10
CA GLY A 164 -5.60 4.85 -13.58
C GLY A 164 -5.17 4.51 -12.15
N ALA A 165 -5.99 4.87 -11.17
CA ALA A 165 -5.87 4.54 -9.75
C ALA A 165 -7.07 3.72 -9.24
N ASP A 166 -7.75 3.03 -10.13
CA ASP A 166 -9.04 2.35 -10.01
C ASP A 166 -8.93 0.90 -9.51
N GLY A 167 -7.81 0.58 -8.85
CA GLY A 167 -7.61 -0.65 -8.11
C GLY A 167 -7.26 -1.86 -8.98
N GLN A 168 -7.28 -3.05 -8.36
CA GLN A 168 -6.81 -4.29 -8.98
C GLN A 168 -7.56 -4.65 -10.28
N ARG A 169 -8.85 -4.29 -10.37
CA ARG A 169 -9.69 -4.52 -11.56
C ARG A 169 -9.73 -3.32 -12.50
N SER A 170 -8.65 -2.57 -12.58
CA SER A 170 -8.54 -1.32 -13.31
C SER A 170 -9.13 -1.38 -14.72
N GLN A 171 -10.12 -0.53 -14.97
CA GLN A 171 -10.71 -0.34 -16.30
C GLN A 171 -9.75 0.41 -17.21
N VAL A 172 -9.01 1.39 -16.68
CA VAL A 172 -7.98 2.11 -17.46
C VAL A 172 -6.92 1.17 -18.00
N ARG A 173 -6.49 0.18 -17.19
CA ARG A 173 -5.54 -0.85 -17.63
C ARG A 173 -6.14 -1.76 -18.70
N GLN A 174 -7.39 -2.20 -18.50
CA GLN A 174 -8.07 -3.11 -19.41
C GLN A 174 -8.37 -2.45 -20.76
N ASP A 175 -8.77 -1.17 -20.77
CA ASP A 175 -9.06 -0.37 -21.97
C ASP A 175 -7.90 -0.36 -22.99
N VAL A 176 -6.65 -0.46 -22.51
CA VAL A 176 -5.45 -0.50 -23.36
C VAL A 176 -4.78 -1.88 -23.45
N GLY A 177 -5.39 -2.91 -22.90
CA GLY A 177 -4.89 -4.27 -22.97
C GLY A 177 -3.55 -4.51 -22.25
N ILE A 178 -3.21 -3.70 -21.23
CA ILE A 178 -1.99 -3.93 -20.44
C ILE A 178 -2.15 -5.21 -19.63
N ALA A 179 -1.35 -6.22 -19.96
CA ALA A 179 -1.37 -7.51 -19.30
C ALA A 179 -0.78 -7.45 -17.88
N MET A 180 -1.29 -8.33 -17.01
CA MET A 180 -0.79 -8.52 -15.65
C MET A 180 -0.01 -9.83 -15.57
N HIS A 181 1.17 -9.76 -14.97
CA HIS A 181 1.88 -10.94 -14.50
C HIS A 181 1.42 -11.26 -13.07
N THR A 182 0.94 -12.48 -12.87
CA THR A 182 0.45 -12.94 -11.56
C THR A 182 1.33 -14.08 -11.06
N THR A 183 1.85 -13.94 -9.83
CA THR A 183 2.52 -15.02 -9.11
C THR A 183 1.67 -15.40 -7.91
N ASP A 184 1.20 -16.63 -7.87
CA ASP A 184 0.47 -17.16 -6.72
C ASP A 184 1.47 -17.78 -5.73
N TYR A 185 1.46 -17.28 -4.48
CA TYR A 185 2.30 -17.81 -3.41
C TYR A 185 1.71 -19.06 -2.76
N GLN A 186 0.51 -19.47 -3.18
CA GLN A 186 -0.25 -20.58 -2.59
C GLN A 186 -0.43 -20.39 -1.07
N GLN A 187 -0.66 -19.16 -0.67
CA GLN A 187 -0.89 -18.74 0.71
C GLN A 187 -2.14 -17.85 0.80
N PHE A 188 -2.74 -17.87 1.97
CA PHE A 188 -3.81 -16.94 2.37
C PHE A 188 -3.34 -16.08 3.53
N GLY A 189 -3.69 -14.81 3.49
CA GLY A 189 -3.54 -13.89 4.61
C GLY A 189 -4.81 -13.91 5.45
N VAL A 190 -4.73 -14.44 6.66
CA VAL A 190 -5.79 -14.29 7.67
C VAL A 190 -5.53 -13.00 8.43
N ILE A 191 -6.50 -12.11 8.43
CA ILE A 191 -6.45 -10.85 9.19
C ILE A 191 -7.49 -10.86 10.29
N ALA A 192 -7.16 -10.21 11.41
CA ALA A 192 -8.08 -10.01 12.53
C ALA A 192 -7.63 -8.84 13.39
N THR A 193 -8.53 -8.33 14.22
CA THR A 193 -8.20 -7.44 15.34
C THR A 193 -8.18 -8.24 16.64
N LEU A 194 -7.06 -8.22 17.34
CA LEU A 194 -6.89 -8.87 18.63
C LEU A 194 -6.96 -7.85 19.75
N GLN A 195 -7.71 -8.16 20.84
CA GLN A 195 -7.61 -7.48 22.13
C GLN A 195 -6.53 -8.19 22.95
N LEU A 196 -5.59 -7.42 23.49
CA LEU A 196 -4.47 -7.92 24.28
C LEU A 196 -4.66 -7.59 25.76
N ALA A 197 -4.01 -8.37 26.64
CA ALA A 197 -3.95 -8.07 28.07
C ALA A 197 -3.12 -6.82 28.39
N GLN A 198 -2.21 -6.42 27.49
CA GLN A 198 -1.34 -5.26 27.64
C GLN A 198 -1.09 -4.59 26.28
N SER A 199 -0.77 -3.30 26.29
CA SER A 199 -0.41 -2.57 25.08
C SER A 199 0.91 -3.09 24.50
N LEU A 200 1.02 -3.05 23.16
CA LEU A 200 2.29 -3.34 22.47
C LEU A 200 3.34 -2.22 22.64
N ASN A 201 2.96 -1.04 23.14
CA ASN A 201 3.87 0.07 23.44
C ASN A 201 4.85 0.37 22.29
N GLY A 202 4.32 0.58 21.09
CA GLY A 202 5.11 0.89 19.90
C GLY A 202 5.85 -0.30 19.26
N TRP A 203 5.68 -1.52 19.79
CA TRP A 203 6.25 -2.71 19.17
C TRP A 203 5.40 -3.25 18.06
N ALA A 204 6.00 -3.43 16.89
CA ALA A 204 5.51 -4.28 15.80
C ALA A 204 6.30 -5.59 15.80
N TYR A 205 5.63 -6.69 15.51
CA TYR A 205 6.23 -8.01 15.49
C TYR A 205 6.06 -8.64 14.12
N GLU A 206 7.12 -9.25 13.62
CA GLU A 206 7.12 -10.14 12.45
C GLU A 206 7.70 -11.48 12.90
N ARG A 207 6.87 -12.50 12.99
CA ARG A 207 7.29 -13.83 13.39
C ARG A 207 7.14 -14.78 12.21
N PHE A 208 8.24 -15.26 11.70
CA PHE A 208 8.21 -16.29 10.67
C PHE A 208 7.81 -17.62 11.28
N THR A 209 6.87 -18.30 10.66
CA THR A 209 6.38 -19.64 11.02
C THR A 209 6.58 -20.57 9.83
N ASP A 210 6.34 -21.87 10.03
CA ASP A 210 6.49 -22.89 8.97
C ASP A 210 5.60 -22.63 7.75
N SER A 211 4.43 -21.98 7.96
CA SER A 211 3.47 -21.64 6.91
C SER A 211 3.67 -20.26 6.29
N GLY A 212 4.48 -19.41 6.91
CA GLY A 212 4.71 -18.03 6.49
C GLY A 212 4.77 -17.06 7.68
N PRO A 213 4.85 -15.75 7.40
CA PRO A 213 4.92 -14.72 8.43
C PRO A 213 3.61 -14.55 9.20
N LEU A 214 3.75 -14.24 10.49
CA LEU A 214 2.69 -13.78 11.37
C LEU A 214 3.10 -12.43 11.94
N ALA A 215 2.39 -11.38 11.53
CA ALA A 215 2.64 -10.02 11.97
C ALA A 215 1.61 -9.57 13.00
N LEU A 216 2.08 -8.82 14.02
CA LEU A 216 1.24 -8.04 14.93
C LEU A 216 1.66 -6.59 14.86
N LEU A 217 0.70 -5.71 14.57
CA LEU A 217 0.91 -4.27 14.51
C LEU A 217 0.15 -3.57 15.64
N PRO A 218 0.75 -2.56 16.32
CA PRO A 218 0.11 -1.87 17.43
C PRO A 218 -1.13 -1.09 16.97
N LEU A 219 -2.20 -1.19 17.75
CA LEU A 219 -3.41 -0.40 17.62
C LEU A 219 -3.74 0.28 18.97
N PRO A 220 -4.58 1.34 18.97
CA PRO A 220 -5.07 1.94 20.20
C PRO A 220 -5.80 0.93 21.10
N ASN A 221 -6.00 1.29 22.38
CA ASN A 221 -6.82 0.55 23.34
C ASN A 221 -6.39 -0.91 23.57
N GLN A 222 -5.07 -1.15 23.64
CA GLN A 222 -4.50 -2.51 23.85
C GLN A 222 -4.93 -3.49 22.75
N GLN A 223 -5.14 -3.00 21.54
CA GLN A 223 -5.44 -3.84 20.40
C GLN A 223 -4.20 -4.07 19.52
N ALA A 224 -4.26 -5.10 18.72
CA ALA A 224 -3.28 -5.38 17.68
C ALA A 224 -3.98 -5.81 16.39
N SER A 225 -3.47 -5.35 15.25
CA SER A 225 -3.83 -5.90 13.95
C SER A 225 -2.99 -7.14 13.69
N LEU A 226 -3.65 -8.26 13.46
CA LEU A 226 -3.05 -9.54 13.08
C LEU A 226 -3.05 -9.66 11.55
N VAL A 227 -1.91 -10.08 10.99
CA VAL A 227 -1.80 -10.59 9.62
C VAL A 227 -1.05 -11.91 9.67
N TRP A 228 -1.71 -13.02 9.38
CA TRP A 228 -1.16 -14.35 9.49
C TRP A 228 -1.19 -15.07 8.14
N SER A 229 -0.03 -15.37 7.59
CA SER A 229 0.11 -16.11 6.32
C SER A 229 0.06 -17.61 6.57
N LEU A 230 -0.90 -18.27 5.93
CA LEU A 230 -1.18 -19.70 6.08
C LEU A 230 -1.31 -20.37 4.71
N THR A 231 -1.15 -21.68 4.66
CA THR A 231 -1.58 -22.46 3.49
C THR A 231 -3.10 -22.36 3.31
N PRO A 232 -3.66 -22.57 2.10
CA PRO A 232 -5.10 -22.49 1.89
C PRO A 232 -5.93 -23.39 2.83
N ALA A 233 -5.48 -24.63 3.06
CA ALA A 233 -6.13 -25.55 3.98
C ALA A 233 -6.11 -25.04 5.42
N ALA A 234 -4.92 -24.66 5.94
CA ALA A 234 -4.79 -24.15 7.30
C ALA A 234 -5.55 -22.84 7.52
N ALA A 235 -5.64 -21.97 6.51
CA ALA A 235 -6.44 -20.74 6.59
C ALA A 235 -7.92 -21.03 6.74
N ASN A 236 -8.46 -21.99 5.96
CA ASN A 236 -9.84 -22.43 6.06
C ASN A 236 -10.12 -23.05 7.43
N ASP A 237 -9.23 -23.92 7.93
CA ASP A 237 -9.34 -24.55 9.23
C ASP A 237 -9.39 -23.49 10.37
N VAL A 238 -8.45 -22.54 10.35
CA VAL A 238 -8.39 -21.48 11.36
C VAL A 238 -9.60 -20.55 11.29
N MET A 239 -10.10 -20.23 10.09
CA MET A 239 -11.30 -19.40 9.93
C MET A 239 -12.59 -20.08 10.40
N ALA A 240 -12.64 -21.41 10.40
CA ALA A 240 -13.78 -22.21 10.90
C ALA A 240 -13.81 -22.34 12.43
N LEU A 241 -12.72 -22.00 13.13
CA LEU A 241 -12.64 -22.09 14.59
C LEU A 241 -13.60 -21.11 15.28
N THR A 242 -14.01 -21.47 16.50
CA THR A 242 -14.65 -20.51 17.43
C THR A 242 -13.66 -19.38 17.76
N ASP A 243 -14.15 -18.25 18.28
CA ASP A 243 -13.26 -17.15 18.66
C ASP A 243 -12.25 -17.57 19.74
N THR A 244 -12.66 -18.40 20.70
CA THR A 244 -11.78 -18.93 21.72
C THR A 244 -10.69 -19.83 21.15
N ASP A 245 -11.04 -20.74 20.28
CA ASP A 245 -10.08 -21.66 19.66
C ASP A 245 -9.15 -20.92 18.68
N PHE A 246 -9.68 -19.91 17.97
CA PHE A 246 -8.85 -19.03 17.12
C PHE A 246 -7.79 -18.29 17.95
N ILE A 247 -8.17 -17.73 19.11
CA ILE A 247 -7.25 -17.07 20.02
C ILE A 247 -6.16 -18.04 20.50
N HIS A 248 -6.54 -19.26 20.90
CA HIS A 248 -5.59 -20.29 21.32
C HIS A 248 -4.63 -20.68 20.17
N ALA A 249 -5.14 -20.85 18.95
CA ALA A 249 -4.32 -21.15 17.77
C ALA A 249 -3.33 -20.00 17.46
N CYS A 250 -3.79 -18.73 17.49
CA CYS A 250 -2.95 -17.58 17.34
C CYS A 250 -1.87 -17.48 18.43
N GLN A 251 -2.27 -17.69 19.70
CA GLN A 251 -1.33 -17.65 20.83
C GLN A 251 -0.26 -18.74 20.71
N ALA A 252 -0.65 -19.96 20.31
CA ALA A 252 0.29 -21.07 20.09
C ALA A 252 1.25 -20.79 18.93
N ALA A 253 0.78 -20.17 17.86
CA ALA A 253 1.61 -19.79 16.71
C ALA A 253 2.56 -18.65 17.04
N PHE A 254 2.08 -17.62 17.74
CA PHE A 254 2.86 -16.42 18.06
C PHE A 254 3.74 -16.60 19.30
N GLY A 255 3.28 -17.32 20.31
CA GLY A 255 3.90 -17.37 21.66
C GLY A 255 3.44 -16.20 22.54
N TYR A 256 4.11 -16.00 23.67
CA TYR A 256 3.67 -15.09 24.75
C TYR A 256 4.42 -13.74 24.77
N ARG A 257 5.23 -13.44 23.77
CA ARG A 257 6.07 -12.22 23.75
C ARG A 257 5.26 -10.92 23.71
N ALA A 258 4.09 -10.93 23.09
CA ALA A 258 3.15 -9.80 23.07
C ALA A 258 2.12 -9.83 24.22
N GLY A 259 2.30 -10.71 25.22
CA GLY A 259 1.32 -10.95 26.27
C GLY A 259 0.21 -11.92 25.84
N LEU A 260 -0.89 -11.90 26.58
CA LEU A 260 -2.04 -12.78 26.33
C LEU A 260 -3.01 -12.13 25.33
N PHE A 261 -3.56 -12.94 24.43
CA PHE A 261 -4.65 -12.57 23.55
C PHE A 261 -5.98 -12.89 24.21
N LEU A 262 -6.86 -11.91 24.34
CA LEU A 262 -8.09 -12.01 25.14
C LEU A 262 -9.35 -12.14 24.29
N LYS A 263 -9.39 -11.44 23.12
CA LYS A 263 -10.56 -11.38 22.23
C LYS A 263 -10.12 -11.20 20.80
N VAL A 264 -10.92 -11.68 19.86
CA VAL A 264 -10.73 -11.47 18.41
C VAL A 264 -11.98 -10.86 17.80
N THR A 265 -11.80 -9.98 16.80
CA THR A 265 -12.86 -9.40 15.99
C THR A 265 -12.39 -9.26 14.53
N ASP A 266 -13.33 -8.97 13.64
CA ASP A 266 -13.06 -8.61 12.23
C ASP A 266 -12.21 -9.64 11.47
N ARG A 267 -12.45 -10.94 11.72
CA ARG A 267 -11.73 -12.00 11.00
C ARG A 267 -12.09 -12.00 9.52
N ALA A 268 -11.08 -12.02 8.66
CA ALA A 268 -11.22 -12.19 7.22
C ALA A 268 -10.02 -12.92 6.64
N GLN A 269 -10.16 -13.48 5.44
CA GLN A 269 -9.05 -14.09 4.72
C GLN A 269 -9.07 -13.69 3.24
N TYR A 270 -7.90 -13.64 2.61
CA TYR A 270 -7.74 -13.36 1.19
C TYR A 270 -6.51 -14.07 0.61
N PRO A 271 -6.52 -14.44 -0.68
CA PRO A 271 -5.37 -15.07 -1.32
C PRO A 271 -4.19 -14.10 -1.41
N LEU A 272 -2.98 -14.60 -1.16
CA LEU A 272 -1.76 -13.82 -1.27
C LEU A 272 -1.13 -14.04 -2.65
N GLN A 273 -1.24 -13.03 -3.50
CA GLN A 273 -0.75 -13.04 -4.86
C GLN A 273 0.04 -11.77 -5.14
N LEU A 274 1.09 -11.90 -5.92
CA LEU A 274 1.77 -10.78 -6.55
C LEU A 274 1.12 -10.54 -7.91
N HIS A 275 0.63 -9.32 -8.12
CA HIS A 275 0.23 -8.86 -9.44
C HIS A 275 1.13 -7.72 -9.87
N LEU A 276 1.61 -7.74 -11.10
CA LEU A 276 2.46 -6.70 -11.66
C LEU A 276 2.10 -6.46 -13.12
N ALA A 277 1.78 -5.22 -13.46
CA ALA A 277 1.53 -4.82 -14.82
C ALA A 277 2.82 -4.89 -15.67
N GLN A 278 2.74 -5.37 -16.91
CA GLN A 278 3.88 -5.46 -17.81
C GLN A 278 4.47 -4.07 -18.15
N THR A 279 3.61 -3.06 -18.25
CA THR A 279 3.96 -1.66 -18.43
C THR A 279 3.04 -0.80 -17.58
N HIS A 280 3.51 0.38 -17.20
CA HIS A 280 2.74 1.31 -16.38
C HIS A 280 2.18 2.47 -17.19
N ILE A 281 2.55 2.57 -18.46
CA ILE A 281 2.13 3.65 -19.36
C ILE A 281 1.67 3.08 -20.69
N HIS A 282 0.71 3.75 -21.30
CA HIS A 282 0.31 3.50 -22.68
C HIS A 282 -0.30 4.77 -23.28
N GLN A 283 0.37 5.36 -24.28
CA GLN A 283 -0.03 6.65 -24.84
C GLN A 283 -0.30 7.67 -23.70
N ARG A 284 -1.27 8.49 -23.71
CA ARG A 284 -1.59 9.48 -22.68
C ARG A 284 -2.23 8.86 -21.43
N ARG A 285 -1.80 7.66 -20.99
CA ARG A 285 -2.30 6.97 -19.79
C ARG A 285 -1.16 6.48 -18.92
N VAL A 286 -1.35 6.55 -17.61
CA VAL A 286 -0.48 5.96 -16.59
C VAL A 286 -1.31 5.23 -15.55
N ILE A 287 -0.87 4.06 -15.11
CA ILE A 287 -1.52 3.30 -14.02
C ILE A 287 -0.62 3.29 -12.78
N ILE A 288 -1.24 3.45 -11.61
CA ILE A 288 -0.56 3.58 -10.31
C ILE A 288 -1.26 2.75 -9.22
N GLY A 289 -0.55 2.49 -8.14
CA GLY A 289 -1.08 1.75 -7.01
C GLY A 289 -1.58 0.36 -7.43
N ASN A 290 -2.72 -0.08 -6.87
CA ASN A 290 -3.25 -1.42 -7.15
C ASN A 290 -3.70 -1.64 -8.61
N ALA A 291 -3.82 -0.59 -9.42
CA ALA A 291 -4.02 -0.72 -10.86
C ALA A 291 -2.77 -1.24 -11.57
N SER A 292 -1.58 -0.96 -11.04
CA SER A 292 -0.28 -1.37 -11.58
C SER A 292 0.36 -2.54 -10.83
N HIS A 293 0.15 -2.66 -9.52
CA HIS A 293 0.77 -3.71 -8.70
C HIS A 293 -0.02 -4.04 -7.44
N THR A 294 0.05 -5.29 -7.00
CA THR A 294 -0.41 -5.75 -5.68
C THR A 294 0.66 -6.66 -5.10
N LEU A 295 1.10 -6.38 -3.86
CA LEU A 295 2.17 -7.12 -3.20
C LEU A 295 1.65 -8.02 -2.10
N HIS A 296 2.45 -9.02 -1.73
CA HIS A 296 2.29 -9.73 -0.45
C HIS A 296 2.35 -8.74 0.72
N PRO A 297 1.49 -8.85 1.75
CA PRO A 297 1.41 -7.88 2.85
C PRO A 297 2.63 -7.85 3.78
N ILE A 298 3.65 -8.68 3.53
CA ILE A 298 4.89 -8.72 4.32
C ILE A 298 5.51 -7.32 4.42
N ALA A 299 5.88 -6.93 5.62
CA ALA A 299 6.44 -5.61 5.94
C ALA A 299 5.57 -4.40 5.52
N GLY A 300 4.25 -4.58 5.27
CA GLY A 300 3.30 -3.48 5.01
C GLY A 300 3.59 -2.65 3.75
N GLN A 301 4.28 -3.20 2.73
CA GLN A 301 4.80 -2.40 1.61
C GLN A 301 3.77 -2.04 0.54
N GLY A 302 2.60 -2.69 0.47
CA GLY A 302 1.65 -2.52 -0.64
C GLY A 302 1.19 -1.08 -0.85
N PHE A 303 0.62 -0.43 0.18
CA PHE A 303 0.19 0.96 0.09
C PHE A 303 1.37 1.94 -0.05
N ASN A 304 2.47 1.71 0.70
CA ASN A 304 3.65 2.57 0.64
C ASN A 304 4.28 2.61 -0.76
N LEU A 305 4.19 1.52 -1.53
CA LEU A 305 4.64 1.50 -2.92
C LEU A 305 3.74 2.36 -3.82
N GLY A 306 2.42 2.34 -3.62
CA GLY A 306 1.47 3.23 -4.31
C GLY A 306 1.67 4.71 -3.95
N VAL A 307 2.07 5.02 -2.71
CA VAL A 307 2.47 6.39 -2.31
C VAL A 307 3.70 6.85 -3.09
N ARG A 308 4.68 5.97 -3.30
CA ARG A 308 5.85 6.29 -4.12
C ARG A 308 5.49 6.50 -5.58
N ASP A 309 4.48 5.79 -6.11
CA ASP A 309 3.95 6.06 -7.45
C ASP A 309 3.42 7.48 -7.54
N ALA A 310 2.57 7.87 -6.59
CA ALA A 310 1.97 9.20 -6.52
C ALA A 310 3.03 10.31 -6.42
N ILE A 311 4.03 10.14 -5.54
CA ILE A 311 5.14 11.10 -5.37
C ILE A 311 5.94 11.22 -6.67
N THR A 312 6.41 10.10 -7.22
CA THR A 312 7.23 10.10 -8.44
C THR A 312 6.50 10.73 -9.62
N LEU A 313 5.21 10.40 -9.80
CA LEU A 313 4.40 10.99 -10.87
C LEU A 313 4.25 12.49 -10.67
N SER A 314 3.91 12.94 -9.47
CA SER A 314 3.73 14.36 -9.17
C SER A 314 5.01 15.17 -9.36
N GLU A 315 6.17 14.66 -8.93
CA GLU A 315 7.48 15.32 -9.10
C GLU A 315 7.87 15.48 -10.58
N ILE A 316 7.60 14.47 -11.40
CA ILE A 316 7.86 14.55 -12.85
C ILE A 316 6.93 15.55 -13.54
N LEU A 317 5.66 15.56 -13.14
CA LEU A 317 4.66 16.41 -13.78
C LEU A 317 4.75 17.89 -13.37
N VAL A 318 5.47 18.24 -12.30
CA VAL A 318 5.60 19.62 -11.83
C VAL A 318 6.15 20.56 -12.92
N SER A 319 7.06 20.09 -13.76
CA SER A 319 7.69 20.84 -14.85
C SER A 319 7.08 20.57 -16.23
N ALA A 320 6.01 19.75 -16.29
CA ALA A 320 5.43 19.36 -17.55
C ALA A 320 4.61 20.50 -18.17
N ASP A 321 4.79 20.72 -19.47
CA ASP A 321 3.94 21.58 -20.30
C ASP A 321 2.68 20.83 -20.77
N ASP A 322 2.81 19.54 -21.01
CA ASP A 322 1.72 18.61 -21.36
C ASP A 322 1.96 17.29 -20.61
N PRO A 323 1.14 16.97 -19.58
CA PRO A 323 1.35 15.82 -18.71
C PRO A 323 1.22 14.47 -19.42
N GLY A 324 0.59 14.42 -20.59
CA GLY A 324 0.39 13.20 -21.36
C GLY A 324 1.54 12.86 -22.31
N ARG A 325 2.57 13.70 -22.43
CA ARG A 325 3.70 13.42 -23.32
C ARG A 325 4.52 12.22 -22.87
N TYR A 326 4.91 11.40 -23.85
CA TYR A 326 5.69 10.19 -23.60
C TYR A 326 7.01 10.45 -22.85
N HIS A 327 7.64 11.59 -23.06
CA HIS A 327 8.86 11.97 -22.36
C HIS A 327 8.70 11.92 -20.84
N TYR A 328 7.64 12.51 -20.29
CA TYR A 328 7.36 12.51 -18.84
C TYR A 328 6.93 11.13 -18.35
N LEU A 329 6.02 10.49 -19.07
CA LEU A 329 5.52 9.16 -18.70
C LEU A 329 6.62 8.09 -18.79
N GLY A 330 7.51 8.19 -19.78
CA GLY A 330 8.68 7.31 -19.92
C GLY A 330 9.66 7.46 -18.77
N ALA A 331 9.92 8.70 -18.31
CA ALA A 331 10.74 8.96 -17.13
C ALA A 331 10.11 8.35 -15.86
N TYR A 332 8.80 8.52 -15.69
CA TYR A 332 8.05 7.86 -14.61
C TYR A 332 8.23 6.34 -14.64
N GLN A 333 7.98 5.72 -15.79
CA GLN A 333 8.11 4.25 -15.92
C GLN A 333 9.51 3.77 -15.60
N GLN A 334 10.55 4.46 -16.08
CA GLN A 334 11.93 4.07 -15.82
C GLN A 334 12.29 4.12 -14.34
N GLN A 335 11.89 5.19 -13.62
CA GLN A 335 12.15 5.32 -12.19
C GLN A 335 11.38 4.26 -11.40
N ARG A 336 10.09 4.04 -11.72
CA ARG A 336 9.26 3.08 -11.00
C ARG A 336 9.70 1.63 -11.23
N GLN A 337 10.12 1.26 -12.45
CA GLN A 337 10.61 -0.10 -12.73
C GLN A 337 11.81 -0.49 -11.85
N GLN A 338 12.71 0.45 -11.58
CA GLN A 338 13.86 0.18 -10.70
C GLN A 338 13.42 -0.06 -9.26
N ASP A 339 12.49 0.75 -8.76
CA ASP A 339 11.96 0.62 -7.40
C ASP A 339 11.14 -0.67 -7.25
N TYR A 340 10.28 -1.00 -8.21
CA TYR A 340 9.52 -2.26 -8.23
C TYR A 340 10.45 -3.48 -8.19
N ARG A 341 11.48 -3.54 -9.01
CA ARG A 341 12.44 -4.65 -9.00
C ARG A 341 13.09 -4.83 -7.63
N ARG A 342 13.43 -3.74 -6.95
CA ARG A 342 14.04 -3.78 -5.60
C ARG A 342 13.04 -4.28 -4.55
N ILE A 343 11.85 -3.70 -4.50
CA ILE A 343 10.84 -4.02 -3.48
C ILE A 343 10.27 -5.43 -3.71
N ILE A 344 9.92 -5.77 -4.94
CA ILE A 344 9.41 -7.11 -5.29
C ILE A 344 10.49 -8.16 -5.03
N GLY A 345 11.73 -7.91 -5.43
CA GLY A 345 12.84 -8.83 -5.17
C GLY A 345 13.07 -9.06 -3.67
N LEU A 346 12.99 -8.00 -2.86
CA LEU A 346 13.07 -8.13 -1.40
C LEU A 346 11.90 -8.94 -0.84
N THR A 347 10.67 -8.59 -1.21
CA THR A 347 9.46 -9.26 -0.73
C THR A 347 9.43 -10.73 -1.13
N ASP A 348 9.72 -11.05 -2.40
CA ASP A 348 9.75 -12.43 -2.90
C ASP A 348 10.87 -13.24 -2.21
N SER A 349 12.04 -12.65 -1.98
CA SER A 349 13.13 -13.29 -1.24
C SER A 349 12.74 -13.57 0.21
N LEU A 350 12.04 -12.66 0.88
CA LEU A 350 11.54 -12.88 2.23
C LEU A 350 10.47 -13.98 2.25
N VAL A 351 9.47 -13.93 1.36
CA VAL A 351 8.43 -14.96 1.31
C VAL A 351 9.05 -16.33 1.07
N ARG A 352 9.82 -16.52 -0.01
CA ARG A 352 10.41 -17.82 -0.36
C ARG A 352 11.47 -18.28 0.64
N GLY A 353 12.27 -17.37 1.16
CA GLY A 353 13.32 -17.68 2.15
C GLY A 353 12.77 -18.13 3.49
N PHE A 354 11.61 -17.59 3.90
CA PHE A 354 11.06 -17.85 5.22
C PHE A 354 9.85 -18.82 5.24
N SER A 355 9.26 -19.15 4.09
CA SER A 355 8.14 -20.09 4.00
C SER A 355 8.61 -21.48 3.55
N ASN A 356 9.67 -22.01 4.16
CA ASN A 356 10.16 -23.37 3.85
C ASN A 356 10.89 -23.98 5.06
N GLN A 357 11.05 -25.32 5.04
CA GLN A 357 11.71 -26.12 6.06
C GLN A 357 13.02 -26.76 5.59
N TYR A 358 13.54 -26.36 4.42
CA TYR A 358 14.79 -26.90 3.91
C TYR A 358 15.96 -26.45 4.77
N ALA A 359 16.62 -27.40 5.48
CA ALA A 359 17.60 -27.13 6.52
C ALA A 359 18.70 -26.11 6.14
N PRO A 360 19.32 -26.13 4.94
CA PRO A 360 20.29 -25.13 4.54
C PRO A 360 19.72 -23.72 4.45
N LEU A 361 18.46 -23.56 3.97
CA LEU A 361 17.79 -22.26 3.91
C LEU A 361 17.39 -21.77 5.29
N VAL A 362 16.93 -22.67 6.15
CA VAL A 362 16.66 -22.37 7.57
C VAL A 362 17.91 -21.86 8.27
N MET A 363 19.04 -22.54 8.10
CA MET A 363 20.31 -22.13 8.68
C MET A 363 20.76 -20.77 8.10
N GLY A 364 20.69 -20.59 6.78
CA GLY A 364 21.06 -19.36 6.11
C GLY A 364 20.22 -18.15 6.55
N ARG A 365 18.89 -18.30 6.66
CA ARG A 365 18.00 -17.21 7.13
C ARG A 365 18.25 -16.85 8.59
N ASN A 366 18.49 -17.84 9.46
CA ASN A 366 18.83 -17.58 10.86
C ASN A 366 20.15 -16.83 11.00
N LEU A 367 21.19 -17.22 10.25
CA LEU A 367 22.46 -16.48 10.19
C LEU A 367 22.27 -15.06 9.64
N ALA A 368 21.40 -14.88 8.64
CA ALA A 368 21.10 -13.56 8.09
C ALA A 368 20.39 -12.65 9.12
N ILE A 369 19.42 -13.17 9.88
CA ILE A 369 18.74 -12.42 10.93
C ILE A 369 19.73 -12.05 12.05
N ILE A 370 20.58 -12.99 12.49
CA ILE A 370 21.62 -12.73 13.50
C ILE A 370 22.63 -11.71 12.96
N GLY A 371 23.05 -11.85 11.71
CA GLY A 371 23.93 -10.90 11.04
C GLY A 371 23.36 -9.48 10.96
N LEU A 372 22.05 -9.35 10.71
CA LEU A 372 21.35 -8.06 10.79
C LEU A 372 21.36 -7.46 12.20
N ASP A 373 21.25 -8.30 13.23
CA ASP A 373 21.28 -7.83 14.62
C ASP A 373 22.69 -7.32 15.01
N TRP A 374 23.73 -7.97 14.55
CA TRP A 374 25.12 -7.64 14.89
C TRP A 374 25.75 -6.57 14.01
N CYS A 375 25.32 -6.45 12.75
CA CYS A 375 25.88 -5.52 11.77
C CYS A 375 25.04 -4.25 11.63
N TYR A 376 25.36 -3.19 12.40
CA TYR A 376 24.63 -1.92 12.38
C TYR A 376 24.49 -1.31 10.97
N PRO A 377 25.53 -1.25 10.10
CA PRO A 377 25.36 -0.68 8.74
C PRO A 377 24.31 -1.43 7.89
N LEU A 378 24.28 -2.76 7.98
CA LEU A 378 23.31 -3.59 7.28
C LEU A 378 21.89 -3.34 7.83
N ARG A 379 21.75 -3.35 9.16
CA ARG A 379 20.48 -3.06 9.83
C ARG A 379 19.99 -1.65 9.50
N HIS A 380 20.87 -0.65 9.51
CA HIS A 380 20.52 0.74 9.17
C HIS A 380 20.05 0.86 7.72
N ARG A 381 20.74 0.25 6.76
CA ARG A 381 20.33 0.24 5.35
C ARG A 381 18.97 -0.45 5.15
N PHE A 382 18.77 -1.60 5.79
CA PHE A 382 17.48 -2.31 5.75
C PHE A 382 16.36 -1.47 6.36
N ALA A 383 16.57 -0.89 7.53
CA ALA A 383 15.59 -0.03 8.19
C ALA A 383 15.24 1.20 7.32
N ARG A 384 16.22 1.88 6.73
CA ARG A 384 15.97 3.01 5.83
C ARG A 384 15.13 2.63 4.62
N GLN A 385 15.42 1.48 4.03
CA GLN A 385 14.68 0.98 2.88
C GLN A 385 13.21 0.66 3.24
N THR A 386 12.97 0.01 4.39
CA THR A 386 11.61 -0.30 4.87
C THR A 386 10.84 0.94 5.31
N MET A 387 11.53 1.96 5.85
CA MET A 387 10.96 3.27 6.17
C MET A 387 10.63 4.12 4.93
N GLY A 388 10.99 3.68 3.74
CA GLY A 388 10.66 4.36 2.48
C GLY A 388 11.60 5.51 2.11
N PHE A 389 12.69 5.71 2.86
CA PHE A 389 13.71 6.68 2.47
C PHE A 389 14.55 6.11 1.34
N GLN A 390 14.61 6.83 0.22
CA GLN A 390 15.54 6.52 -0.85
C GLN A 390 16.97 6.84 -0.33
N GLY A 391 17.84 5.84 -0.39
CA GLY A 391 19.24 5.99 -0.02
C GLY A 391 20.05 6.65 -1.12
#